data_18fdb3d4c27f634130323bb6b74a1c2e
#
_entry.id   18fdb3d4c27f634130323bb6b74a1c2e
#
_cell.length_a   1.000
_cell.length_b   1.000
_cell.length_c   1.000
_cell.angle_alpha   90.00
_cell.angle_beta   90.00
_cell.angle_gamma   90.00
#
_symmetry.space_group_name_H-M   'P 1'
#
loop_
_entity.id
_entity.type
_entity.pdbx_description
1 polymer ?
#
loop_
_entity_poly.entity_id
_entity_poly.type
_entity_poly.pdbx_seq_one_letter_code
_entity_poly.pdbx_strand_id
1 'polypeptide(L)'
;VVTLGGQERSDRGISVRGRIALGAGAAARWASRVTGRGAGAMIGGLVAMTLDKSILGQLGSGRRSVVVTGTNGKSTTTRMTAAALSTLGPVATNAEGANMDAGLVAALAGAREAALAALEVDEMHVPHVADAVDPAVVVLLNLSRDQLDRVGEINHIERTLRGGLARHPDTVVVANCDDVLMTSAAYDSPHVVWVAAGGGWAGDSVSCPRSGELIAREGTHWYSTGTPSDVGPGGPPAFKRPTPQWWYDDENVYGPDG
;
A
#
# COMPACT_ATOMS: atom_id res chain seq x y z
N VAL A 1 -12.45 19.64 -4.15
CA VAL A 1 -12.01 19.80 -2.75
C VAL A 1 -12.68 18.70 -1.95
N VAL A 2 -11.97 17.62 -1.66
CA VAL A 2 -12.46 16.55 -0.77
C VAL A 2 -12.48 17.13 0.65
N THR A 3 -13.66 17.48 1.13
CA THR A 3 -13.85 17.89 2.53
C THR A 3 -13.60 16.66 3.39
N LEU A 4 -12.49 16.67 4.11
CA LEU A 4 -12.09 15.60 5.02
C LEU A 4 -12.99 15.64 6.24
N GLY A 5 -14.13 14.92 6.17
CA GLY A 5 -15.07 14.77 7.28
C GLY A 5 -14.33 14.29 8.53
N GLY A 6 -14.49 15.02 9.62
CA GLY A 6 -13.92 14.68 10.91
C GLY A 6 -14.58 13.42 11.46
N GLN A 7 -13.90 12.29 11.29
CA GLN A 7 -14.23 11.07 11.99
C GLN A 7 -13.76 11.22 13.42
N GLU A 8 -14.69 11.13 14.38
CA GLU A 8 -14.37 11.20 15.81
C GLU A 8 -13.30 10.17 16.15
N ARG A 9 -12.21 10.65 16.72
CA ARG A 9 -11.08 9.84 17.19
C ARG A 9 -11.59 8.88 18.26
N SER A 10 -11.72 7.60 17.90
CA SER A 10 -11.82 6.56 18.93
C SER A 10 -10.44 6.47 19.59
N ASP A 11 -10.31 7.10 20.73
CA ASP A 11 -9.12 7.10 21.59
C ASP A 11 -8.97 5.71 22.24
N ARG A 12 -8.62 4.70 21.45
CA ARG A 12 -8.18 3.41 21.97
C ARG A 12 -6.73 3.56 22.40
N GLY A 13 -6.54 4.05 23.60
CA GLY A 13 -5.22 4.16 24.22
C GLY A 13 -4.48 2.83 24.20
N ILE A 14 -3.15 2.89 24.06
CA ILE A 14 -2.27 1.72 24.11
C ILE A 14 -2.54 0.95 25.40
N SER A 15 -2.84 -0.35 25.29
CA SER A 15 -3.12 -1.22 26.41
C SER A 15 -1.93 -1.31 27.37
N VAL A 16 -2.17 -1.74 28.62
CA VAL A 16 -1.09 -1.97 29.60
C VAL A 16 -0.06 -2.95 29.03
N ARG A 17 -0.54 -4.03 28.36
CA ARG A 17 0.31 -5.01 27.70
C ARG A 17 1.11 -4.38 26.57
N GLY A 18 0.50 -3.52 25.76
CA GLY A 18 1.15 -2.77 24.70
C GLY A 18 2.26 -1.84 25.24
N ARG A 19 2.00 -1.15 26.37
CA ARG A 19 3.03 -0.30 27.02
C ARG A 19 4.23 -1.12 27.49
N ILE A 20 4.00 -2.27 28.09
CA ILE A 20 5.07 -3.20 28.49
C ILE A 20 5.83 -3.68 27.25
N ALA A 21 5.14 -4.09 26.21
CA ALA A 21 5.72 -4.54 24.95
C ALA A 21 6.63 -3.46 24.30
N LEU A 22 6.16 -2.22 24.27
CA LEU A 22 6.93 -1.10 23.74
C LEU A 22 8.15 -0.75 24.63
N GLY A 23 8.01 -0.84 25.95
CA GLY A 23 9.12 -0.68 26.89
C GLY A 23 10.22 -1.73 26.68
N ALA A 24 9.83 -2.99 26.57
CA ALA A 24 10.75 -4.11 26.28
C ALA A 24 11.41 -3.94 24.89
N GLY A 25 10.65 -3.54 23.87
CA GLY A 25 11.16 -3.24 22.54
C GLY A 25 12.17 -2.08 22.55
N ALA A 26 11.91 -1.02 23.32
CA ALA A 26 12.83 0.09 23.47
C ALA A 26 14.14 -0.32 24.17
N ALA A 27 14.06 -1.14 25.21
CA ALA A 27 15.21 -1.72 25.89
C ALA A 27 16.04 -2.61 24.96
N ALA A 28 15.39 -3.48 24.18
CA ALA A 28 16.07 -4.33 23.20
C ALA A 28 16.77 -3.51 22.11
N ARG A 29 16.13 -2.45 21.61
CA ARG A 29 16.73 -1.51 20.65
C ARG A 29 17.97 -0.81 21.24
N TRP A 30 17.88 -0.35 22.47
CA TRP A 30 19.00 0.27 23.17
C TRP A 30 20.19 -0.70 23.33
N ALA A 31 19.92 -1.92 23.81
CA ALA A 31 20.92 -2.97 23.98
C ALA A 31 21.60 -3.33 22.65
N SER A 32 20.85 -3.44 21.55
CA SER A 32 21.38 -3.71 20.21
C SER A 32 22.32 -2.60 19.73
N ARG A 33 21.98 -1.34 19.99
CA ARG A 33 22.86 -0.18 19.64
C ARG A 33 24.17 -0.18 20.43
N VAL A 34 24.10 -0.42 21.74
CA VAL A 34 25.27 -0.44 22.63
C VAL A 34 26.23 -1.60 22.27
N THR A 35 25.68 -2.73 21.81
CA THR A 35 26.47 -3.90 21.42
C THR A 35 26.95 -3.88 19.95
N GLY A 36 26.66 -2.82 19.19
CA GLY A 36 27.11 -2.66 17.80
C GLY A 36 26.48 -3.66 16.80
N ARG A 37 25.41 -4.34 17.16
CA ARG A 37 24.74 -5.39 16.35
C ARG A 37 23.74 -4.86 15.34
N GLY A 38 23.95 -3.66 14.77
CA GLY A 38 23.14 -3.11 13.67
C GLY A 38 22.00 -2.18 14.11
N ALA A 39 21.19 -1.74 13.16
CA ALA A 39 20.08 -0.80 13.37
C ALA A 39 18.96 -1.45 14.19
N GLY A 40 19.06 -1.43 15.51
CA GLY A 40 18.18 -2.10 16.46
C GLY A 40 16.67 -1.75 16.38
N ALA A 41 16.24 -0.98 15.37
CA ALA A 41 14.83 -0.62 15.17
C ALA A 41 13.96 -1.86 14.93
N MET A 42 14.36 -2.75 14.02
CA MET A 42 13.62 -3.99 13.75
C MET A 42 13.58 -4.93 14.96
N ILE A 43 14.68 -5.03 15.73
CA ILE A 43 14.71 -5.87 16.92
C ILE A 43 13.70 -5.38 17.97
N GLY A 44 13.61 -4.06 18.16
CA GLY A 44 12.62 -3.46 19.06
C GLY A 44 11.18 -3.75 18.65
N GLY A 45 10.88 -3.64 17.36
CA GLY A 45 9.56 -3.98 16.81
C GLY A 45 9.22 -5.46 16.98
N LEU A 46 10.16 -6.34 16.68
CA LEU A 46 9.99 -7.79 16.82
C LEU A 46 9.69 -8.20 18.27
N VAL A 47 10.45 -7.65 19.23
CA VAL A 47 10.22 -7.91 20.68
C VAL A 47 8.84 -7.39 21.08
N ALA A 48 8.44 -6.19 20.64
CA ALA A 48 7.13 -5.63 20.96
C ALA A 48 6.00 -6.51 20.42
N MET A 49 6.09 -6.98 19.16
CA MET A 49 5.10 -7.87 18.53
C MET A 49 5.04 -9.27 19.18
N THR A 50 6.17 -9.79 19.66
CA THR A 50 6.20 -11.08 20.37
C THR A 50 5.42 -10.99 21.68
N LEU A 51 5.50 -9.86 22.37
CA LEU A 51 4.81 -9.64 23.64
C LEU A 51 3.34 -9.24 23.44
N ASP A 52 3.06 -8.47 22.38
CA ASP A 52 1.70 -8.06 22.05
C ASP A 52 1.47 -8.05 20.53
N LYS A 53 0.78 -9.09 20.03
CA LYS A 53 0.47 -9.24 18.59
C LYS A 53 -0.43 -8.15 18.04
N SER A 54 -1.19 -7.45 18.89
CA SER A 54 -2.10 -6.37 18.49
C SER A 54 -1.43 -4.99 18.46
N ILE A 55 -0.12 -4.93 18.76
CA ILE A 55 0.60 -3.66 18.95
C ILE A 55 0.60 -2.77 17.70
N LEU A 56 0.66 -3.36 16.49
CA LEU A 56 0.57 -2.62 15.23
C LEU A 56 -0.76 -1.87 15.14
N GLY A 57 -1.88 -2.55 15.39
CA GLY A 57 -3.20 -1.95 15.37
C GLY A 57 -3.38 -0.89 16.46
N GLN A 58 -2.84 -1.12 17.68
CA GLN A 58 -2.89 -0.12 18.76
C GLN A 58 -2.11 1.15 18.39
N LEU A 59 -0.97 1.02 17.72
CA LEU A 59 -0.15 2.15 17.27
C LEU A 59 -0.74 2.85 16.03
N GLY A 60 -1.41 2.11 15.15
CA GLY A 60 -2.07 2.64 13.95
C GLY A 60 -3.38 3.36 14.27
N SER A 61 -4.08 2.91 15.32
CA SER A 61 -5.40 3.42 15.68
C SER A 61 -5.39 4.94 15.91
N GLY A 62 -6.37 5.64 15.30
CA GLY A 62 -6.53 7.09 15.40
C GLY A 62 -5.55 7.90 14.55
N ARG A 63 -4.70 7.28 13.76
CA ARG A 63 -3.84 7.94 12.77
C ARG A 63 -4.48 7.88 11.39
N ARG A 64 -4.29 8.94 10.61
CA ARG A 64 -4.59 8.90 9.18
C ARG A 64 -3.35 8.42 8.45
N SER A 65 -3.41 7.20 7.94
CA SER A 65 -2.27 6.55 7.30
C SER A 65 -2.44 6.44 5.79
N VAL A 66 -1.31 6.61 5.09
CA VAL A 66 -1.12 6.26 3.69
C VAL A 66 -0.21 5.05 3.65
N VAL A 67 -0.68 3.97 3.05
CA VAL A 67 0.12 2.76 2.78
C VAL A 67 0.59 2.82 1.34
N VAL A 68 1.89 2.64 1.11
CA VAL A 68 2.51 2.62 -0.22
C VAL A 68 3.09 1.24 -0.48
N THR A 69 2.69 0.63 -1.59
CA THR A 69 3.15 -0.69 -2.00
C THR A 69 3.43 -0.79 -3.49
N GLY A 70 4.16 -1.81 -3.89
CA GLY A 70 4.54 -2.10 -5.27
C GLY A 70 5.97 -2.62 -5.35
N THR A 71 6.33 -3.32 -6.41
CA THR A 71 7.66 -3.93 -6.54
C THR A 71 8.76 -2.87 -6.55
N ASN A 72 8.58 -1.80 -7.30
CA ASN A 72 9.57 -0.72 -7.46
C ASN A 72 9.01 0.64 -7.04
N GLY A 73 9.88 1.51 -6.51
CA GLY A 73 9.54 2.89 -6.18
C GLY A 73 8.93 3.11 -4.79
N LYS A 74 8.66 2.06 -4.01
CA LYS A 74 8.06 2.14 -2.66
C LYS A 74 8.71 3.20 -1.76
N SER A 75 10.01 3.07 -1.51
CA SER A 75 10.72 3.96 -0.58
C SER A 75 10.74 5.41 -1.04
N THR A 76 10.92 5.64 -2.35
CA THR A 76 10.90 6.99 -2.91
C THR A 76 9.53 7.63 -2.77
N THR A 77 8.47 6.92 -3.17
CA THR A 77 7.09 7.41 -3.07
C THR A 77 6.69 7.64 -1.62
N THR A 78 7.08 6.74 -0.70
CA THR A 78 6.81 6.91 0.73
C THR A 78 7.48 8.16 1.29
N ARG A 79 8.76 8.44 0.91
CA ARG A 79 9.46 9.66 1.32
C ARG A 79 8.78 10.92 0.78
N MET A 80 8.39 10.92 -0.49
CA MET A 80 7.67 12.05 -1.10
C MET A 80 6.32 12.28 -0.42
N THR A 81 5.58 11.21 -0.16
CA THR A 81 4.30 11.25 0.58
C THR A 81 4.49 11.80 2.00
N ALA A 82 5.51 11.31 2.72
CA ALA A 82 5.82 11.80 4.05
C ALA A 82 6.21 13.29 4.05
N ALA A 83 7.01 13.72 3.06
CA ALA A 83 7.39 15.12 2.90
C ALA A 83 6.17 16.01 2.62
N ALA A 84 5.27 15.59 1.74
CA ALA A 84 4.03 16.32 1.45
C ALA A 84 3.12 16.39 2.70
N LEU A 85 2.93 15.29 3.41
CA LEU A 85 2.12 15.24 4.63
C LEU A 85 2.74 16.04 5.78
N SER A 86 4.06 16.21 5.82
CA SER A 86 4.75 16.96 6.87
C SER A 86 4.37 18.46 6.89
N THR A 87 3.83 18.98 5.80
CA THR A 87 3.25 20.35 5.74
C THR A 87 2.00 20.49 6.59
N LEU A 88 1.34 19.36 6.93
CA LEU A 88 0.13 19.31 7.74
C LEU A 88 0.41 18.97 9.21
N GLY A 89 1.62 18.48 9.52
CA GLY A 89 2.02 18.11 10.88
C GLY A 89 3.03 16.97 10.93
N PRO A 90 3.37 16.48 12.13
CA PRO A 90 4.30 15.37 12.29
C PRO A 90 3.81 14.09 11.59
N VAL A 91 4.71 13.37 10.91
CA VAL A 91 4.43 12.15 10.15
C VAL A 91 5.27 11.00 10.69
N ALA A 92 4.64 9.87 10.99
CA ALA A 92 5.32 8.61 11.23
C ALA A 92 5.65 7.94 9.90
N THR A 93 6.90 7.49 9.71
CA THR A 93 7.29 6.83 8.46
C THR A 93 8.41 5.82 8.68
N ASN A 94 8.38 4.73 7.91
CA ASN A 94 9.42 3.70 7.82
C ASN A 94 10.19 3.79 6.50
N ALA A 95 10.32 4.97 5.91
CA ALA A 95 10.92 5.21 4.59
C ALA A 95 12.41 4.80 4.45
N GLU A 96 12.99 4.19 5.47
CA GLU A 96 14.34 3.59 5.46
C GLU A 96 14.33 2.13 4.95
N GLY A 97 13.20 1.63 4.43
CA GLY A 97 13.09 0.32 3.80
C GLY A 97 12.71 -0.84 4.73
N ALA A 98 12.36 -0.57 5.98
CA ALA A 98 11.85 -1.59 6.90
C ALA A 98 10.34 -1.82 6.67
N ASN A 99 9.98 -2.45 5.55
CA ASN A 99 8.63 -2.59 5.01
C ASN A 99 7.82 -3.78 5.57
N MET A 100 8.35 -4.44 6.61
CA MET A 100 7.68 -5.51 7.34
C MET A 100 7.15 -5.02 8.70
N ASP A 101 6.25 -5.75 9.31
CA ASP A 101 5.53 -5.39 10.53
C ASP A 101 6.41 -4.84 11.66
N ALA A 102 7.57 -5.47 11.91
CA ALA A 102 8.50 -5.00 12.94
C ALA A 102 9.04 -3.58 12.66
N GLY A 103 9.30 -3.27 11.39
CA GLY A 103 9.70 -1.93 10.96
C GLY A 103 8.58 -0.92 11.12
N LEU A 104 7.35 -1.30 10.76
CA LEU A 104 6.15 -0.47 10.94
C LEU A 104 5.91 -0.16 12.42
N VAL A 105 5.97 -1.17 13.30
CA VAL A 105 5.85 -0.99 14.74
C VAL A 105 6.92 -0.05 15.26
N ALA A 106 8.17 -0.20 14.83
CA ALA A 106 9.27 0.67 15.26
C ALA A 106 9.06 2.13 14.81
N ALA A 107 8.61 2.35 13.57
CA ALA A 107 8.32 3.68 13.03
C ALA A 107 7.18 4.36 13.78
N LEU A 108 6.05 3.67 13.94
CA LEU A 108 4.87 4.19 14.64
C LEU A 108 5.15 4.45 16.14
N ALA A 109 5.92 3.57 16.79
CA ALA A 109 6.33 3.76 18.19
C ALA A 109 7.33 4.92 18.37
N GLY A 110 8.15 5.19 17.36
CA GLY A 110 9.13 6.28 17.35
C GLY A 110 8.50 7.67 17.19
N ALA A 111 7.31 7.75 16.61
CA ALA A 111 6.61 9.00 16.30
C ALA A 111 5.21 9.01 16.93
N ARG A 112 5.12 8.84 18.24
CA ARG A 112 3.83 8.71 18.97
C ARG A 112 2.91 9.90 18.82
N GLU A 113 3.47 11.09 18.72
CA GLU A 113 2.71 12.36 18.60
C GLU A 113 2.19 12.59 17.17
N ALA A 114 2.66 11.80 16.18
CA ALA A 114 2.24 11.97 14.81
C ALA A 114 0.81 11.46 14.60
N ALA A 115 -0.08 12.34 14.17
CA ALA A 115 -1.44 12.00 13.76
C ALA A 115 -1.50 11.45 12.32
N LEU A 116 -0.42 11.63 11.56
CA LEU A 116 -0.28 11.20 10.18
C LEU A 116 0.77 10.11 10.08
N ALA A 117 0.59 9.19 9.10
CA ALA A 117 1.60 8.18 8.78
C ALA A 117 1.71 7.97 7.27
N ALA A 118 2.95 7.77 6.79
CA ALA A 118 3.25 7.30 5.45
C ALA A 118 4.08 6.01 5.58
N LEU A 119 3.49 4.90 5.21
CA LEU A 119 4.00 3.55 5.49
C LEU A 119 4.35 2.82 4.20
N GLU A 120 5.63 2.46 4.06
CA GLU A 120 6.07 1.49 3.05
C GLU A 120 5.71 0.08 3.51
N VAL A 121 5.00 -0.67 2.68
CA VAL A 121 4.54 -2.02 3.01
C VAL A 121 4.82 -2.97 1.84
N ASP A 122 5.36 -4.14 2.16
CA ASP A 122 5.51 -5.23 1.20
C ASP A 122 4.13 -5.71 0.71
N GLU A 123 4.02 -6.09 -0.55
CA GLU A 123 2.76 -6.39 -1.22
C GLU A 123 1.95 -7.49 -0.50
N MET A 124 2.65 -8.52 -0.02
CA MET A 124 2.01 -9.62 0.70
C MET A 124 1.55 -9.25 2.11
N HIS A 125 2.13 -8.20 2.69
CA HIS A 125 1.78 -7.71 4.02
C HIS A 125 0.65 -6.66 4.00
N VAL A 126 0.32 -6.07 2.84
CA VAL A 126 -0.71 -5.02 2.74
C VAL A 126 -2.05 -5.42 3.36
N PRO A 127 -2.63 -6.61 3.11
CA PRO A 127 -3.91 -6.98 3.69
C PRO A 127 -3.89 -6.99 5.23
N HIS A 128 -2.84 -7.57 5.80
CA HIS A 128 -2.67 -7.64 7.25
C HIS A 128 -2.45 -6.25 7.87
N VAL A 129 -1.64 -5.42 7.23
CA VAL A 129 -1.39 -4.04 7.70
C VAL A 129 -2.65 -3.20 7.58
N ALA A 130 -3.41 -3.33 6.47
CA ALA A 130 -4.67 -2.62 6.30
C ALA A 130 -5.69 -3.01 7.39
N ASP A 131 -5.83 -4.31 7.68
CA ASP A 131 -6.68 -4.79 8.77
C ASP A 131 -6.25 -4.22 10.16
N ALA A 132 -4.95 -3.94 10.34
CA ALA A 132 -4.43 -3.43 11.60
C ALA A 132 -4.54 -1.91 11.73
N VAL A 133 -4.26 -1.14 10.67
CA VAL A 133 -4.12 0.33 10.76
C VAL A 133 -5.29 1.10 10.13
N ASP A 134 -6.19 0.41 9.41
CA ASP A 134 -7.34 0.99 8.71
C ASP A 134 -6.95 2.24 7.90
N PRO A 135 -6.19 2.07 6.79
CA PRO A 135 -5.56 3.18 6.10
C PRO A 135 -6.58 4.07 5.39
N ALA A 136 -6.40 5.38 5.48
CA ALA A 136 -7.20 6.33 4.71
C ALA A 136 -6.92 6.21 3.19
N VAL A 137 -5.67 5.87 2.83
CA VAL A 137 -5.24 5.74 1.43
C VAL A 137 -4.30 4.54 1.27
N VAL A 138 -4.48 3.78 0.20
CA VAL A 138 -3.51 2.79 -0.29
C VAL A 138 -3.03 3.19 -1.67
N VAL A 139 -1.71 3.26 -1.86
CA VAL A 139 -1.07 3.60 -3.14
C VAL A 139 -0.48 2.33 -3.75
N LEU A 140 -0.94 1.97 -4.93
CA LEU A 140 -0.52 0.80 -5.70
C LEU A 140 0.35 1.27 -6.89
N LEU A 141 1.66 1.06 -6.82
CA LEU A 141 2.62 1.58 -7.80
C LEU A 141 2.73 0.69 -9.03
N ASN A 142 3.28 -0.49 -8.85
CA ASN A 142 3.51 -1.47 -9.92
C ASN A 142 3.72 -2.85 -9.30
N LEU A 143 3.45 -3.88 -10.10
CA LEU A 143 3.70 -5.26 -9.73
C LEU A 143 4.44 -5.95 -10.88
N SER A 144 5.75 -6.10 -10.72
CA SER A 144 6.62 -6.74 -11.69
C SER A 144 7.22 -8.02 -11.14
N ARG A 145 7.59 -8.94 -12.05
CA ARG A 145 8.30 -10.15 -11.66
C ARG A 145 9.72 -9.79 -11.22
N ASP A 146 10.11 -10.19 -10.04
CA ASP A 146 11.52 -10.33 -9.76
C ASP A 146 12.06 -11.54 -10.56
N GLN A 147 13.34 -11.53 -10.95
CA GLN A 147 13.93 -12.45 -11.95
C GLN A 147 13.75 -13.95 -11.67
N LEU A 148 13.21 -14.31 -10.51
CA LEU A 148 13.04 -15.69 -10.05
C LEU A 148 11.57 -16.13 -9.90
N ASP A 149 10.60 -15.24 -10.09
CA ASP A 149 9.20 -15.52 -9.79
C ASP A 149 8.46 -16.21 -10.95
N ARG A 150 7.69 -17.23 -10.59
CA ARG A 150 6.82 -17.94 -11.54
C ARG A 150 5.53 -17.11 -11.76
N VAL A 151 4.93 -17.22 -12.95
CA VAL A 151 3.66 -16.56 -13.32
C VAL A 151 2.55 -16.76 -12.29
N GLY A 152 2.54 -17.89 -11.58
CA GLY A 152 1.57 -18.19 -10.53
C GLY A 152 1.73 -17.33 -9.27
N GLU A 153 2.93 -16.87 -8.98
CA GLU A 153 3.24 -16.11 -7.76
C GLU A 153 2.75 -14.67 -7.85
N ILE A 154 2.99 -14.00 -8.98
CA ILE A 154 2.53 -12.63 -9.20
C ILE A 154 0.99 -12.51 -9.22
N ASN A 155 0.30 -13.51 -9.79
CA ASN A 155 -1.16 -13.59 -9.74
C ASN A 155 -1.68 -13.91 -8.33
N HIS A 156 -0.88 -14.57 -7.50
CA HIS A 156 -1.22 -14.76 -6.09
C HIS A 156 -1.13 -13.45 -5.31
N ILE A 157 -0.09 -12.66 -5.55
CA ILE A 157 0.07 -11.32 -4.95
C ILE A 157 -1.11 -10.42 -5.34
N GLU A 158 -1.46 -10.37 -6.64
CA GLU A 158 -2.61 -9.61 -7.11
C GLU A 158 -3.90 -10.00 -6.37
N ARG A 159 -4.22 -11.31 -6.32
CA ARG A 159 -5.42 -11.79 -5.62
C ARG A 159 -5.41 -11.47 -4.13
N THR A 160 -4.24 -11.52 -3.50
CA THR A 160 -4.06 -11.20 -2.09
C THR A 160 -4.32 -9.72 -1.83
N LEU A 161 -3.77 -8.83 -2.66
CA LEU A 161 -4.04 -7.39 -2.61
C LEU A 161 -5.52 -7.09 -2.83
N ARG A 162 -6.13 -7.63 -3.88
CA ARG A 162 -7.54 -7.44 -4.20
C ARG A 162 -8.45 -7.90 -3.06
N GLY A 163 -8.20 -9.09 -2.50
CA GLY A 163 -8.94 -9.60 -1.36
C GLY A 163 -8.74 -8.76 -0.09
N GLY A 164 -7.57 -8.16 0.08
CA GLY A 164 -7.28 -7.21 1.15
C GLY A 164 -8.09 -5.93 1.01
N LEU A 165 -8.02 -5.30 -0.15
CA LEU A 165 -8.74 -4.04 -0.44
C LEU A 165 -10.26 -4.18 -0.34
N ALA A 166 -10.81 -5.33 -0.73
CA ALA A 166 -12.24 -5.60 -0.64
C ALA A 166 -12.80 -5.53 0.80
N ARG A 167 -11.95 -5.68 1.82
CA ARG A 167 -12.35 -5.55 3.23
C ARG A 167 -12.37 -4.11 3.74
N HIS A 168 -11.82 -3.18 2.96
CA HIS A 168 -11.67 -1.77 3.31
C HIS A 168 -12.34 -0.86 2.27
N PRO A 169 -13.69 -0.90 2.14
CA PRO A 169 -14.41 -0.19 1.08
C PRO A 169 -14.31 1.34 1.21
N ASP A 170 -14.05 1.86 2.39
CA ASP A 170 -13.93 3.30 2.64
C ASP A 170 -12.52 3.85 2.35
N THR A 171 -11.53 2.96 2.12
CA THR A 171 -10.18 3.35 1.77
C THR A 171 -10.11 3.86 0.35
N VAL A 172 -9.46 5.02 0.15
CA VAL A 172 -9.16 5.52 -1.18
C VAL A 172 -7.96 4.76 -1.74
N VAL A 173 -8.12 4.18 -2.92
CA VAL A 173 -7.03 3.47 -3.61
C VAL A 173 -6.48 4.36 -4.72
N VAL A 174 -5.23 4.77 -4.63
CA VAL A 174 -4.51 5.46 -5.71
C VAL A 174 -3.74 4.41 -6.50
N ALA A 175 -4.13 4.13 -7.73
CA ALA A 175 -3.60 3.00 -8.49
C ALA A 175 -3.05 3.42 -9.87
N ASN A 176 -1.89 2.87 -10.22
CA ASN A 176 -1.32 3.01 -11.54
C ASN A 176 -2.15 2.21 -12.57
N CYS A 177 -2.87 2.91 -13.45
CA CYS A 177 -3.69 2.30 -14.48
C CYS A 177 -2.91 1.73 -15.67
N ASP A 178 -1.61 2.00 -15.76
CA ASP A 178 -0.73 1.43 -16.77
C ASP A 178 -0.25 0.03 -16.39
N ASP A 179 -0.34 -0.32 -15.11
CA ASP A 179 -0.04 -1.66 -14.59
C ASP A 179 -1.32 -2.51 -14.52
N VAL A 180 -1.38 -3.58 -15.30
CA VAL A 180 -2.57 -4.46 -15.40
C VAL A 180 -2.91 -5.13 -14.07
N LEU A 181 -1.88 -5.54 -13.32
CA LEU A 181 -2.06 -6.27 -12.05
C LEU A 181 -2.52 -5.34 -10.93
N MET A 182 -1.93 -4.14 -10.84
CA MET A 182 -2.36 -3.11 -9.89
C MET A 182 -3.75 -2.58 -10.23
N THR A 183 -4.05 -2.41 -11.53
CA THR A 183 -5.41 -2.10 -11.99
C THR A 183 -6.38 -3.19 -11.55
N SER A 184 -6.05 -4.47 -11.75
CA SER A 184 -6.91 -5.58 -11.33
C SER A 184 -7.14 -5.60 -9.82
N ALA A 185 -6.10 -5.37 -9.03
CA ALA A 185 -6.22 -5.34 -7.57
C ALA A 185 -7.16 -4.21 -7.08
N ALA A 186 -7.13 -3.05 -7.74
CA ALA A 186 -7.93 -1.88 -7.37
C ALA A 186 -9.34 -1.85 -7.98
N TYR A 187 -9.60 -2.62 -9.03
CA TYR A 187 -10.75 -2.44 -9.93
C TYR A 187 -12.11 -2.48 -9.25
N ASP A 188 -12.26 -3.28 -8.22
CA ASP A 188 -13.52 -3.47 -7.49
C ASP A 188 -13.66 -2.52 -6.28
N SER A 189 -12.64 -1.69 -6.01
CA SER A 189 -12.69 -0.73 -4.90
C SER A 189 -13.62 0.42 -5.24
N PRO A 190 -14.50 0.86 -4.30
CA PRO A 190 -15.47 1.93 -4.57
C PRO A 190 -14.84 3.31 -4.81
N HIS A 191 -13.67 3.55 -4.24
CA HIS A 191 -12.98 4.83 -4.25
C HIS A 191 -11.59 4.69 -4.85
N VAL A 192 -11.49 4.75 -6.20
CA VAL A 192 -10.21 4.65 -6.90
C VAL A 192 -9.85 5.96 -7.57
N VAL A 193 -8.60 6.37 -7.41
CA VAL A 193 -7.96 7.44 -8.17
C VAL A 193 -6.97 6.78 -9.14
N TRP A 194 -7.28 6.85 -10.43
CA TRP A 194 -6.44 6.27 -11.46
C TRP A 194 -5.34 7.25 -11.89
N VAL A 195 -4.10 6.78 -11.88
CA VAL A 195 -2.92 7.55 -12.25
C VAL A 195 -2.23 6.85 -13.42
N ALA A 196 -1.93 7.58 -14.48
CA ALA A 196 -1.05 7.11 -15.54
C ALA A 196 0.39 7.45 -15.16
N ALA A 197 1.09 6.50 -14.57
CA ALA A 197 2.46 6.67 -14.08
C ALA A 197 3.51 5.94 -14.94
N GLY A 198 3.10 5.50 -16.13
CA GLY A 198 3.89 4.64 -17.00
C GLY A 198 3.76 3.16 -16.62
N GLY A 199 3.76 2.31 -17.63
CA GLY A 199 3.77 0.86 -17.46
C GLY A 199 5.16 0.36 -17.10
N GLY A 200 5.22 -0.68 -16.27
CA GLY A 200 6.39 -1.51 -16.13
C GLY A 200 6.69 -2.31 -17.41
N TRP A 201 7.54 -3.32 -17.30
CA TRP A 201 7.85 -4.18 -18.44
C TRP A 201 6.58 -4.91 -18.92
N ALA A 202 6.25 -4.75 -20.23
CA ALA A 202 5.04 -5.31 -20.83
C ALA A 202 4.95 -6.86 -20.72
N GLY A 203 6.08 -7.54 -20.52
CA GLY A 203 6.16 -8.98 -20.29
C GLY A 203 5.62 -9.47 -18.95
N ASP A 204 5.40 -8.59 -17.98
CA ASP A 204 4.95 -8.97 -16.63
C ASP A 204 3.45 -9.32 -16.58
N SER A 205 2.66 -8.79 -17.50
CA SER A 205 1.22 -9.04 -17.58
C SER A 205 0.80 -9.40 -19.01
N VAL A 206 1.13 -10.61 -19.43
CA VAL A 206 0.74 -11.17 -20.73
C VAL A 206 -0.70 -11.69 -20.70
N SER A 207 -1.14 -12.16 -19.53
CA SER A 207 -2.51 -12.66 -19.31
C SER A 207 -3.28 -11.80 -18.31
N CYS A 208 -4.57 -11.69 -18.55
CA CYS A 208 -5.51 -11.01 -17.64
C CYS A 208 -5.61 -11.80 -16.33
N PRO A 209 -5.33 -11.18 -15.16
CA PRO A 209 -5.41 -11.88 -13.88
C PRO A 209 -6.84 -12.27 -13.48
N ARG A 210 -7.85 -11.70 -14.18
CA ARG A 210 -9.27 -11.94 -13.91
C ARG A 210 -9.88 -13.01 -14.81
N SER A 211 -9.53 -13.03 -16.10
CA SER A 211 -10.12 -13.96 -17.09
C SER A 211 -9.15 -15.03 -17.57
N GLY A 212 -7.83 -14.85 -17.38
CA GLY A 212 -6.80 -15.71 -17.95
C GLY A 212 -6.48 -15.43 -19.43
N GLU A 213 -7.26 -14.59 -20.10
CA GLU A 213 -7.11 -14.23 -21.50
C GLU A 213 -5.90 -13.35 -21.75
N LEU A 214 -5.49 -13.22 -23.02
CA LEU A 214 -4.36 -12.36 -23.38
C LEU A 214 -4.67 -10.88 -23.15
N ILE A 215 -3.67 -10.12 -22.76
CA ILE A 215 -3.69 -8.67 -22.74
C ILE A 215 -3.15 -8.14 -24.06
N ALA A 216 -4.02 -7.52 -24.85
CA ALA A 216 -3.63 -6.74 -26.01
C ALA A 216 -3.20 -5.33 -25.59
N ARG A 217 -2.23 -4.75 -26.32
CA ARG A 217 -1.70 -3.41 -26.08
C ARG A 217 -1.67 -2.61 -27.36
N GLU A 218 -2.18 -1.40 -27.31
CA GLU A 218 -2.21 -0.43 -28.42
C GLU A 218 -1.73 0.95 -27.93
N GLY A 219 -0.48 1.28 -28.19
CA GLY A 219 0.14 2.48 -27.63
C GLY A 219 0.17 2.40 -26.10
N THR A 220 -0.42 3.39 -25.44
CA THR A 220 -0.55 3.46 -23.98
C THR A 220 -1.77 2.69 -23.44
N HIS A 221 -2.64 2.18 -24.32
CA HIS A 221 -3.85 1.45 -23.91
C HIS A 221 -3.57 -0.06 -23.84
N TRP A 222 -4.31 -0.71 -22.97
CA TRP A 222 -4.33 -2.16 -22.87
C TRP A 222 -5.75 -2.66 -22.56
N TYR A 223 -6.07 -3.88 -22.99
CA TYR A 223 -7.34 -4.54 -22.73
C TYR A 223 -7.20 -6.06 -22.77
N SER A 224 -8.09 -6.76 -22.06
CA SER A 224 -8.22 -8.22 -22.16
C SER A 224 -8.93 -8.58 -23.44
N THR A 225 -8.40 -9.54 -24.23
CA THR A 225 -8.98 -9.97 -25.50
C THR A 225 -10.20 -10.87 -25.34
N GLY A 226 -10.39 -11.47 -24.16
CA GLY A 226 -11.52 -12.34 -23.87
C GLY A 226 -12.76 -11.55 -23.47
N THR A 227 -13.86 -11.79 -24.17
CA THR A 227 -15.18 -11.60 -23.60
C THR A 227 -15.35 -12.72 -22.57
N PRO A 228 -15.82 -12.45 -21.34
CA PRO A 228 -16.19 -13.51 -20.42
C PRO A 228 -17.18 -14.43 -21.15
N SER A 229 -16.85 -15.70 -21.30
CA SER A 229 -17.62 -16.70 -22.09
C SER A 229 -19.05 -16.91 -21.57
N ASP A 230 -19.35 -16.36 -20.40
CA ASP A 230 -20.63 -16.54 -19.68
C ASP A 230 -21.53 -15.30 -19.68
N VAL A 231 -21.12 -14.23 -20.38
CA VAL A 231 -21.89 -13.00 -20.40
C VAL A 231 -22.53 -12.84 -21.78
N GLY A 232 -23.87 -13.00 -21.82
CA GLY A 232 -24.68 -12.74 -23.00
C GLY A 232 -24.57 -11.29 -23.47
N PRO A 233 -25.22 -10.91 -24.59
CA PRO A 233 -25.21 -9.54 -25.11
C PRO A 233 -25.67 -8.56 -24.01
N GLY A 234 -24.80 -7.72 -23.51
CA GLY A 234 -25.00 -6.81 -22.37
C GLY A 234 -24.15 -7.09 -21.14
N GLY A 235 -23.21 -8.00 -21.23
CA GLY A 235 -22.26 -8.32 -20.15
C GLY A 235 -21.33 -7.18 -19.74
N PRO A 236 -20.64 -7.32 -18.58
CA PRO A 236 -19.71 -6.31 -18.10
C PRO A 236 -18.68 -5.99 -19.17
N PRO A 237 -18.25 -4.72 -19.28
CA PRO A 237 -17.24 -4.32 -20.25
C PRO A 237 -15.97 -5.14 -20.06
N ALA A 238 -15.29 -5.46 -21.16
CA ALA A 238 -14.00 -6.13 -21.13
C ALA A 238 -13.06 -5.39 -20.16
N PHE A 239 -12.32 -6.15 -19.36
CA PHE A 239 -11.32 -5.57 -18.45
C PHE A 239 -10.26 -4.82 -19.27
N LYS A 240 -10.16 -3.52 -19.07
CA LYS A 240 -9.30 -2.63 -19.83
C LYS A 240 -8.73 -1.53 -18.95
N ARG A 241 -7.70 -0.87 -19.48
CA ARG A 241 -7.09 0.29 -18.83
C ARG A 241 -8.15 1.35 -18.53
N PRO A 242 -8.31 1.76 -17.27
CA PRO A 242 -9.17 2.88 -16.90
C PRO A 242 -8.67 4.21 -17.49
N THR A 243 -9.58 5.15 -17.64
CA THR A 243 -9.19 6.53 -17.96
C THR A 243 -8.52 7.14 -16.73
N PRO A 244 -7.26 7.61 -16.83
CA PRO A 244 -6.59 8.23 -15.70
C PRO A 244 -7.25 9.56 -15.33
N GLN A 245 -7.30 9.86 -14.02
CA GLN A 245 -7.61 11.20 -13.52
C GLN A 245 -6.34 12.04 -13.40
N TRP A 246 -5.17 11.39 -13.26
CA TRP A 246 -3.88 12.05 -13.21
C TRP A 246 -2.94 11.40 -14.22
N TRP A 247 -2.27 12.22 -15.00
CA TRP A 247 -1.27 11.76 -15.97
C TRP A 247 -0.18 12.82 -16.15
N TYR A 248 0.89 12.48 -16.83
CA TYR A 248 1.99 13.39 -17.13
C TYR A 248 2.44 13.22 -18.58
N ASP A 249 3.05 14.27 -19.11
CA ASP A 249 3.88 14.28 -20.30
C ASP A 249 5.31 14.71 -19.95
N ASP A 250 6.13 14.99 -20.96
CA ASP A 250 7.53 15.36 -20.75
C ASP A 250 7.70 16.69 -19.98
N GLU A 251 6.70 17.52 -19.89
CA GLU A 251 6.79 18.88 -19.33
C GLU A 251 5.82 19.10 -18.15
N ASN A 252 4.68 18.43 -18.11
CA ASN A 252 3.58 18.77 -17.21
C ASN A 252 2.96 17.55 -16.52
N VAL A 253 2.34 17.81 -15.38
CA VAL A 253 1.45 16.88 -14.69
C VAL A 253 0.03 17.43 -14.78
N TYR A 254 -0.89 16.59 -15.22
CA TYR A 254 -2.30 16.94 -15.40
C TYR A 254 -3.14 16.26 -14.34
N GLY A 255 -4.19 16.94 -13.89
CA GLY A 255 -5.15 16.45 -12.91
C GLY A 255 -6.59 16.53 -13.42
N PRO A 256 -7.58 16.25 -12.54
CA PRO A 256 -8.99 16.22 -12.91
C PRO A 256 -9.55 17.56 -13.42
N ASP A 257 -8.91 18.64 -13.06
CA ASP A 257 -9.35 20.01 -13.39
C ASP A 257 -8.57 20.60 -14.59
N GLY A 258 -7.72 19.84 -15.24
CA GLY A 258 -6.90 20.20 -16.41
C GLY A 258 -5.49 20.66 -16.07
#